data_39f7238047f58fcdbd6ad605013649b0
#
_entry.id   39f7238047f58fcdbd6ad605013649b0
#
_cell.length_a   1.000
_cell.length_b   1.000
_cell.length_c   1.000
_cell.angle_alpha   90.00
_cell.angle_beta   90.00
_cell.angle_gamma   90.00
#
_symmetry.space_group_name_H-M   'P 1'
#
loop_
_entity.id
_entity.type
_entity.pdbx_description
1 polymer ?
#
loop_
_entity_poly.entity_id
_entity_poly.type
_entity_poly.pdbx_seq_one_letter_code
_entity_poly.pdbx_strand_id
1 'polypeptide(L)'
;MRIGVGVLAVSVFAAMQVAEAQTTIDFSGLASMPAVSGYEQKLTAEIAHRLTLLGPKTDEAGNVWVTVGSGSPQRLIVAPMDEPGYVVSEITEDGYLRVQRLPQSAPNAVFDALNFARPVLVTTRSGKEVAGVFAGLSVHLQPGRLNGPKMNHVEELYVDIGAKSAEEVRAAGVDVLDPIALAQREVAVGNTGRGGPNVGERAGCEALLQLLGRIKQSKAPGLRRWHL
;
A
#
# COMPACT_ATOMS: atom_id res chain seq x y z
N MET A 1 26.99 -3.01 80.04
CA MET A 1 26.14 -2.17 79.16
C MET A 1 26.72 -2.26 77.77
N ARG A 2 26.12 -3.13 76.91
CA ARG A 2 26.56 -3.35 75.53
C ARG A 2 25.53 -2.68 74.61
N ILE A 3 25.99 -1.69 73.86
CA ILE A 3 25.21 -0.99 72.88
C ILE A 3 25.38 -1.73 71.58
N GLY A 4 24.27 -2.36 71.10
CA GLY A 4 24.21 -3.00 69.77
C GLY A 4 23.94 -1.96 68.68
N VAL A 5 24.86 -1.88 67.74
CA VAL A 5 24.71 -1.07 66.53
C VAL A 5 23.95 -1.92 65.47
N GLY A 6 22.70 -1.56 65.23
CA GLY A 6 21.93 -2.15 64.17
C GLY A 6 22.28 -1.53 62.79
N VAL A 7 22.79 -2.34 61.87
CA VAL A 7 23.04 -1.93 60.49
C VAL A 7 21.77 -2.10 59.72
N LEU A 8 21.17 -0.99 59.27
CA LEU A 8 20.00 -0.98 58.41
C LEU A 8 20.48 -1.13 56.94
N ALA A 9 20.32 -2.31 56.36
CA ALA A 9 20.59 -2.53 54.95
C ALA A 9 19.40 -2.02 54.13
N VAL A 10 19.57 -0.90 53.44
CA VAL A 10 18.61 -0.39 52.45
C VAL A 10 18.91 -1.06 51.12
N SER A 11 18.09 -2.04 50.76
CA SER A 11 18.15 -2.66 49.43
C SER A 11 17.46 -1.73 48.42
N VAL A 12 18.24 -1.02 47.61
CA VAL A 12 17.75 -0.25 46.46
C VAL A 12 17.51 -1.24 45.34
N PHE A 13 16.27 -1.65 45.16
CA PHE A 13 15.83 -2.31 43.90
C PHE A 13 15.76 -1.25 42.82
N ALA A 14 16.80 -1.15 42.00
CA ALA A 14 16.74 -0.43 40.74
C ALA A 14 15.90 -1.25 39.76
N ALA A 15 14.62 -0.92 39.67
CA ALA A 15 13.78 -1.40 38.57
C ALA A 15 14.32 -0.80 37.27
N MET A 16 15.13 -1.55 36.53
CA MET A 16 15.42 -1.26 35.15
C MET A 16 14.11 -1.39 34.37
N GLN A 17 13.40 -0.30 34.19
CA GLN A 17 12.37 -0.20 33.15
C GLN A 17 13.12 -0.27 31.82
N VAL A 18 13.11 -1.44 31.21
CA VAL A 18 13.41 -1.57 29.79
C VAL A 18 12.27 -0.84 29.09
N ALA A 19 12.47 0.42 28.73
CA ALA A 19 11.60 1.11 27.81
C ALA A 19 11.70 0.34 26.49
N GLU A 20 10.73 -0.54 26.23
CA GLU A 20 10.48 -1.03 24.87
C GLU A 20 10.19 0.20 24.05
N ALA A 21 11.18 0.67 23.31
CA ALA A 21 10.96 1.65 22.26
C ALA A 21 9.99 0.98 21.29
N GLN A 22 8.71 1.31 21.39
CA GLN A 22 7.72 0.96 20.37
C GLN A 22 8.22 1.60 19.08
N THR A 23 8.85 0.79 18.25
CA THR A 23 9.30 1.24 16.94
C THR A 23 8.03 1.45 16.12
N THR A 24 7.59 2.69 16.04
CA THR A 24 6.50 3.09 15.15
C THR A 24 6.95 2.78 13.72
N ILE A 25 6.19 1.95 13.03
CA ILE A 25 6.42 1.69 11.62
C ILE A 25 6.07 2.99 10.89
N ASP A 26 7.05 3.58 10.20
CA ASP A 26 6.83 4.76 9.39
C ASP A 26 6.36 4.36 7.98
N PHE A 27 5.06 4.49 7.74
CA PHE A 27 4.43 4.18 6.45
C PHE A 27 4.50 5.33 5.46
N SER A 28 5.01 6.51 5.87
CA SER A 28 4.78 7.79 5.18
C SER A 28 5.27 7.83 3.73
N GLY A 29 6.21 6.98 3.35
CA GLY A 29 6.74 6.98 1.98
C GLY A 29 6.05 5.99 1.04
N LEU A 30 5.72 4.77 1.52
CA LEU A 30 5.16 3.72 0.67
C LEU A 30 3.64 3.80 0.55
N ALA A 31 2.95 4.27 1.59
CA ALA A 31 1.49 4.31 1.63
C ALA A 31 0.85 5.23 0.59
N SER A 32 1.59 6.24 0.10
CA SER A 32 1.12 7.16 -0.92
C SER A 32 1.42 6.72 -2.36
N MET A 33 2.13 5.60 -2.55
CA MET A 33 2.54 5.14 -3.88
C MET A 33 1.50 4.18 -4.46
N PRO A 34 0.88 4.50 -5.60
CA PRO A 34 0.01 3.56 -6.32
C PRO A 34 0.78 2.31 -6.76
N ALA A 35 0.17 1.14 -6.61
CA ALA A 35 0.74 -0.13 -7.04
C ALA A 35 -0.38 -1.13 -7.42
N VAL A 36 -1.18 -0.75 -8.40
CA VAL A 36 -2.21 -1.64 -8.95
C VAL A 36 -1.57 -2.92 -9.47
N SER A 37 -2.21 -4.08 -9.23
CA SER A 37 -1.70 -5.40 -9.67
C SER A 37 -1.25 -5.38 -11.13
N GLY A 38 0.03 -5.69 -11.38
CA GLY A 38 0.70 -5.63 -12.68
C GLY A 38 1.30 -4.26 -13.04
N TYR A 39 1.16 -3.25 -12.18
CA TYR A 39 1.66 -1.88 -12.38
C TYR A 39 2.43 -1.36 -11.17
N GLU A 40 3.14 -2.24 -10.46
CA GLU A 40 3.88 -1.94 -9.23
C GLU A 40 5.25 -1.30 -9.46
N GLN A 41 5.66 -1.02 -10.69
CA GLN A 41 7.04 -0.66 -11.07
C GLN A 41 7.62 0.50 -10.24
N LYS A 42 6.80 1.51 -9.93
CA LYS A 42 7.22 2.66 -9.13
C LYS A 42 7.54 2.24 -7.69
N LEU A 43 6.71 1.41 -7.09
CA LEU A 43 6.90 0.88 -5.73
C LEU A 43 8.07 -0.11 -5.69
N THR A 44 8.18 -1.00 -6.68
CA THR A 44 9.32 -1.90 -6.87
C THR A 44 10.65 -1.14 -6.88
N ALA A 45 10.73 -0.07 -7.69
CA ALA A 45 11.92 0.76 -7.78
C ALA A 45 12.27 1.43 -6.45
N GLU A 46 11.29 1.96 -5.72
CA GLU A 46 11.49 2.59 -4.42
C GLU A 46 11.98 1.58 -3.37
N ILE A 47 11.36 0.40 -3.30
CA ILE A 47 11.80 -0.66 -2.38
C ILE A 47 13.22 -1.12 -2.73
N ALA A 48 13.52 -1.36 -4.00
CA ALA A 48 14.86 -1.73 -4.45
C ALA A 48 15.89 -0.65 -4.10
N HIS A 49 15.54 0.63 -4.27
CA HIS A 49 16.39 1.75 -3.88
C HIS A 49 16.70 1.76 -2.38
N ARG A 50 15.69 1.58 -1.53
CA ARG A 50 15.90 1.48 -0.06
C ARG A 50 16.78 0.29 0.33
N LEU A 51 16.78 -0.76 -0.46
CA LEU A 51 17.55 -1.97 -0.24
C LEU A 51 18.94 -1.97 -0.91
N THR A 52 19.35 -0.89 -1.59
CA THR A 52 20.58 -0.81 -2.41
C THR A 52 21.82 -1.36 -1.70
N LEU A 53 21.98 -1.07 -0.40
CA LEU A 53 23.13 -1.53 0.40
C LEU A 53 23.11 -3.03 0.72
N LEU A 54 22.04 -3.72 0.40
CA LEU A 54 21.86 -5.16 0.60
C LEU A 54 21.89 -5.96 -0.70
N GLY A 55 22.10 -5.30 -1.85
CA GLY A 55 22.15 -5.93 -3.16
C GLY A 55 20.82 -6.57 -3.55
N PRO A 56 19.73 -5.79 -3.66
CA PRO A 56 18.42 -6.33 -4.02
C PRO A 56 18.46 -6.93 -5.42
N LYS A 57 17.63 -7.93 -5.62
CA LYS A 57 17.36 -8.54 -6.93
C LYS A 57 15.90 -8.33 -7.26
N THR A 58 15.62 -8.20 -8.55
CA THR A 58 14.26 -8.12 -9.10
C THR A 58 14.10 -9.15 -10.20
N ASP A 59 12.89 -9.64 -10.40
CA ASP A 59 12.54 -10.49 -11.54
C ASP A 59 11.61 -9.74 -12.53
N GLU A 60 11.24 -10.42 -13.60
CA GLU A 60 10.36 -9.87 -14.64
C GLU A 60 8.92 -9.63 -14.13
N ALA A 61 8.51 -10.32 -13.07
CA ALA A 61 7.21 -10.11 -12.44
C ALA A 61 7.19 -8.91 -11.48
N GLY A 62 8.34 -8.24 -11.26
CA GLY A 62 8.45 -7.09 -10.37
C GLY A 62 8.69 -7.45 -8.91
N ASN A 63 8.89 -8.72 -8.55
CA ASN A 63 9.26 -9.08 -7.19
C ASN A 63 10.64 -8.52 -6.84
N VAL A 64 10.78 -8.04 -5.60
CA VAL A 64 12.06 -7.56 -5.04
C VAL A 64 12.44 -8.44 -3.87
N TRP A 65 13.68 -8.92 -3.84
CA TRP A 65 14.16 -9.68 -2.69
C TRP A 65 15.64 -9.44 -2.39
N VAL A 66 15.99 -9.72 -1.16
CA VAL A 66 17.37 -9.79 -0.68
C VAL A 66 17.60 -11.13 0.01
N THR A 67 18.86 -11.56 0.03
CA THR A 67 19.28 -12.75 0.79
C THR A 67 20.25 -12.32 1.87
N VAL A 68 19.97 -12.66 3.12
CA VAL A 68 20.80 -12.32 4.26
C VAL A 68 21.28 -13.60 4.95
N GLY A 69 22.58 -13.66 5.24
CA GLY A 69 23.23 -14.78 5.88
C GLY A 69 23.51 -15.96 4.94
N SER A 70 24.15 -16.97 5.49
CA SER A 70 24.50 -18.23 4.81
C SER A 70 24.22 -19.40 5.76
N GLY A 71 23.42 -20.35 5.37
CA GLY A 71 23.13 -21.50 6.23
C GLY A 71 21.87 -22.24 5.84
N SER A 72 21.56 -23.27 6.62
CA SER A 72 20.39 -24.12 6.44
C SER A 72 19.66 -24.29 7.78
N PRO A 73 18.34 -24.39 7.80
CA PRO A 73 17.42 -24.24 6.65
C PRO A 73 17.34 -22.78 6.18
N GLN A 74 17.00 -22.61 4.91
CA GLN A 74 16.61 -21.29 4.38
C GLN A 74 15.19 -20.96 4.84
N ARG A 75 14.94 -19.68 5.07
CA ARG A 75 13.59 -19.15 5.40
C ARG A 75 13.23 -18.06 4.41
N LEU A 76 11.97 -18.02 4.03
CA LEU A 76 11.39 -17.00 3.16
C LEU A 76 10.34 -16.24 3.97
N ILE A 77 10.42 -14.91 3.95
CA ILE A 77 9.40 -14.03 4.47
C ILE A 77 8.98 -13.12 3.33
N VAL A 78 7.68 -12.97 3.11
CA VAL A 78 7.13 -12.19 2.00
C VAL A 78 6.07 -11.21 2.49
N ALA A 79 5.93 -10.10 1.77
CA ALA A 79 4.81 -9.18 1.89
C ALA A 79 4.31 -8.84 0.49
N PRO A 80 2.98 -8.73 0.27
CA PRO A 80 2.43 -8.29 -0.99
C PRO A 80 2.74 -6.80 -1.20
N MET A 81 3.01 -6.43 -2.45
CA MET A 81 3.20 -5.03 -2.85
C MET A 81 2.00 -4.47 -3.59
N ASP A 82 1.26 -5.33 -4.26
CA ASP A 82 0.15 -4.94 -5.12
C ASP A 82 -1.10 -4.55 -4.34
N GLU A 83 -1.99 -3.88 -5.03
CA GLU A 83 -3.31 -3.48 -4.54
C GLU A 83 -4.37 -3.69 -5.61
N PRO A 84 -5.62 -3.99 -5.21
CA PRO A 84 -6.74 -3.97 -6.12
C PRO A 84 -6.92 -2.56 -6.71
N GLY A 85 -7.12 -2.51 -8.01
CA GLY A 85 -7.35 -1.26 -8.72
C GLY A 85 -8.09 -1.48 -10.03
N TYR A 86 -7.88 -0.58 -10.96
CA TYR A 86 -8.54 -0.64 -12.27
C TYR A 86 -7.56 -0.24 -13.36
N VAL A 87 -7.95 -0.50 -14.61
CA VAL A 87 -7.32 0.07 -15.80
C VAL A 87 -8.38 0.75 -16.64
N VAL A 88 -7.94 1.74 -17.42
CA VAL A 88 -8.78 2.36 -18.46
C VAL A 88 -9.07 1.31 -19.52
N SER A 89 -10.34 0.95 -19.71
CA SER A 89 -10.77 0.01 -20.76
C SER A 89 -11.24 0.70 -22.02
N GLU A 90 -11.76 1.92 -21.90
CA GLU A 90 -12.25 2.73 -23.01
C GLU A 90 -12.24 4.21 -22.63
N ILE A 91 -12.02 5.07 -23.61
CA ILE A 91 -12.17 6.52 -23.49
C ILE A 91 -13.39 6.91 -24.30
N THR A 92 -14.42 7.45 -23.63
CA THR A 92 -15.67 7.82 -24.27
C THR A 92 -15.56 9.16 -25.03
N GLU A 93 -16.43 9.41 -26.01
CA GLU A 93 -16.41 10.64 -26.80
C GLU A 93 -16.60 11.90 -25.94
N ASP A 94 -17.36 11.80 -24.85
CA ASP A 94 -17.63 12.87 -23.88
C ASP A 94 -16.58 12.99 -22.77
N GLY A 95 -15.46 12.26 -22.88
CA GLY A 95 -14.29 12.46 -22.02
C GLY A 95 -14.27 11.65 -20.72
N TYR A 96 -15.17 10.69 -20.53
CA TYR A 96 -15.12 9.76 -19.43
C TYR A 96 -14.24 8.53 -19.72
N LEU A 97 -13.72 7.91 -18.65
CA LEU A 97 -12.95 6.67 -18.75
C LEU A 97 -13.82 5.51 -18.28
N ARG A 98 -14.05 4.53 -19.15
CA ARG A 98 -14.56 3.23 -18.72
C ARG A 98 -13.45 2.45 -18.07
N VAL A 99 -13.79 1.60 -17.12
CA VAL A 99 -12.81 0.92 -16.29
C VAL A 99 -13.01 -0.59 -16.25
N GLN A 100 -11.91 -1.31 -16.14
CA GLN A 100 -11.89 -2.73 -15.84
C GLN A 100 -11.09 -2.96 -14.58
N ARG A 101 -11.62 -3.81 -13.69
CA ARG A 101 -10.97 -4.12 -12.40
C ARG A 101 -9.75 -5.02 -12.57
N LEU A 102 -8.72 -4.75 -11.75
CA LEU A 102 -7.56 -5.60 -11.59
C LEU A 102 -7.35 -5.93 -10.09
N PRO A 103 -7.21 -7.21 -9.71
CA PRO A 103 -7.52 -8.37 -10.57
C PRO A 103 -8.99 -8.40 -11.00
N GLN A 104 -9.32 -9.16 -12.03
CA GLN A 104 -10.70 -9.20 -12.57
C GLN A 104 -11.73 -9.65 -11.53
N SER A 105 -11.37 -10.58 -10.66
CA SER A 105 -12.22 -10.99 -9.54
C SER A 105 -12.27 -9.91 -8.48
N ALA A 106 -13.47 -9.49 -8.07
CA ALA A 106 -13.61 -8.55 -6.97
C ALA A 106 -13.18 -9.18 -5.64
N PRO A 107 -12.52 -8.42 -4.74
CA PRO A 107 -12.22 -8.87 -3.39
C PRO A 107 -13.48 -9.27 -2.60
N ASN A 108 -14.60 -8.60 -2.88
CA ASN A 108 -15.92 -8.92 -2.37
C ASN A 108 -17.02 -8.37 -3.30
N ALA A 109 -18.27 -8.81 -3.10
CA ALA A 109 -19.40 -8.46 -3.95
C ALA A 109 -19.74 -6.97 -4.02
N VAL A 110 -19.35 -6.18 -3.00
CA VAL A 110 -19.64 -4.74 -2.91
C VAL A 110 -18.43 -3.86 -3.23
N PHE A 111 -17.29 -4.44 -3.63
CA PHE A 111 -16.04 -3.72 -3.82
C PHE A 111 -16.19 -2.51 -4.74
N ASP A 112 -16.80 -2.69 -5.91
CA ASP A 112 -16.97 -1.61 -6.89
C ASP A 112 -17.94 -0.53 -6.38
N ALA A 113 -19.03 -0.93 -5.73
CA ALA A 113 -20.01 -0.01 -5.16
C ALA A 113 -19.39 0.90 -4.06
N LEU A 114 -18.43 0.38 -3.28
CA LEU A 114 -17.74 1.14 -2.25
C LEU A 114 -16.76 2.18 -2.83
N ASN A 115 -16.42 2.06 -4.10
CA ASN A 115 -15.50 3.00 -4.76
C ASN A 115 -16.22 4.19 -5.40
N PHE A 116 -17.55 4.19 -5.45
CA PHE A 116 -18.33 5.32 -5.95
C PHE A 116 -17.99 6.62 -5.22
N ALA A 117 -17.83 7.71 -5.98
CA ALA A 117 -17.44 9.04 -5.50
C ALA A 117 -16.06 9.12 -4.81
N ARG A 118 -15.21 8.09 -4.92
CA ARG A 118 -13.86 8.12 -4.36
C ARG A 118 -12.88 8.78 -5.33
N PRO A 119 -11.97 9.62 -4.82
CA PRO A 119 -10.86 10.14 -5.60
C PRO A 119 -9.94 9.02 -6.11
N VAL A 120 -9.44 9.18 -7.32
CA VAL A 120 -8.52 8.24 -7.96
C VAL A 120 -7.32 8.97 -8.57
N LEU A 121 -6.28 8.19 -8.87
CA LEU A 121 -5.13 8.60 -9.66
C LEU A 121 -5.02 7.68 -10.87
N VAL A 122 -5.00 8.25 -12.05
CA VAL A 122 -4.65 7.56 -13.29
C VAL A 122 -3.18 7.77 -13.54
N THR A 123 -2.39 6.70 -13.59
CA THR A 123 -0.96 6.79 -13.86
C THR A 123 -0.72 6.57 -15.35
N THR A 124 -0.28 7.61 -16.04
CA THR A 124 0.00 7.55 -17.48
C THR A 124 1.28 6.76 -17.77
N ARG A 125 1.49 6.35 -19.02
CA ARG A 125 2.74 5.67 -19.46
C ARG A 125 4.00 6.49 -19.19
N SER A 126 3.91 7.82 -19.13
CA SER A 126 5.03 8.69 -18.76
C SER A 126 5.29 8.74 -17.26
N GLY A 127 4.47 8.08 -16.43
CA GLY A 127 4.54 8.14 -14.97
C GLY A 127 3.87 9.36 -14.35
N LYS A 128 3.23 10.23 -15.17
CA LYS A 128 2.42 11.35 -14.68
C LYS A 128 1.14 10.81 -14.03
N GLU A 129 0.77 11.37 -12.90
CA GLU A 129 -0.48 11.07 -12.22
C GLU A 129 -1.54 12.14 -12.58
N VAL A 130 -2.69 11.68 -13.06
CA VAL A 130 -3.86 12.50 -13.39
C VAL A 130 -4.95 12.20 -12.37
N ALA A 131 -5.37 13.23 -11.65
CA ALA A 131 -6.43 13.09 -10.65
C ALA A 131 -7.79 12.94 -11.33
N GLY A 132 -8.63 12.10 -10.74
CA GLY A 132 -10.01 11.89 -11.16
C GLY A 132 -10.90 11.45 -10.00
N VAL A 133 -12.12 11.15 -10.30
CA VAL A 133 -13.10 10.64 -9.35
C VAL A 133 -13.91 9.50 -9.99
N PHE A 134 -14.17 8.45 -9.23
CA PHE A 134 -15.15 7.45 -9.63
C PHE A 134 -16.55 8.07 -9.66
N ALA A 135 -17.19 7.95 -10.78
CA ALA A 135 -18.53 8.45 -11.03
C ALA A 135 -19.44 7.35 -11.59
N GLY A 136 -20.69 7.60 -11.59
CA GLY A 136 -21.70 6.72 -12.14
C GLY A 136 -23.07 7.41 -12.17
N LEU A 137 -24.05 6.74 -12.72
CA LEU A 137 -25.39 7.31 -12.83
C LEU A 137 -25.99 7.55 -11.44
N SER A 138 -26.46 8.78 -11.20
CA SER A 138 -27.14 9.13 -9.96
C SER A 138 -28.31 8.16 -9.69
N VAL A 139 -28.48 7.77 -8.42
CA VAL A 139 -29.58 6.90 -8.00
C VAL A 139 -30.96 7.40 -8.46
N HIS A 140 -31.14 8.72 -8.56
CA HIS A 140 -32.38 9.32 -9.02
C HIS A 140 -32.65 9.11 -10.51
N LEU A 141 -31.63 8.85 -11.29
CA LEU A 141 -31.68 8.60 -12.74
C LEU A 141 -31.64 7.12 -13.10
N GLN A 142 -31.37 6.24 -12.11
CA GLN A 142 -31.29 4.81 -12.37
C GLN A 142 -32.66 4.21 -12.69
N PRO A 143 -32.80 3.43 -13.77
CA PRO A 143 -34.01 2.68 -14.05
C PRO A 143 -34.32 1.70 -12.90
N GLY A 144 -35.57 1.65 -12.50
CA GLY A 144 -36.02 0.72 -11.44
C GLY A 144 -35.57 1.08 -10.02
N ARG A 145 -35.14 2.31 -9.76
CA ARG A 145 -34.73 2.79 -8.42
C ARG A 145 -35.76 2.53 -7.30
N LEU A 146 -37.04 2.46 -7.66
CA LEU A 146 -38.13 2.18 -6.70
C LEU A 146 -38.22 0.69 -6.30
N ASN A 147 -37.51 -0.19 -6.99
CA ASN A 147 -37.48 -1.63 -6.74
C ASN A 147 -36.38 -2.03 -5.73
N GLY A 148 -35.79 -1.07 -5.03
CA GLY A 148 -34.71 -1.24 -4.07
C GLY A 148 -33.35 -0.80 -4.60
N PRO A 149 -32.34 -0.67 -3.70
CA PRO A 149 -31.01 -0.25 -4.09
C PRO A 149 -30.35 -1.33 -4.96
N LYS A 150 -29.87 -0.93 -6.13
CA LYS A 150 -28.97 -1.74 -6.95
C LYS A 150 -27.54 -1.53 -6.50
N MET A 151 -26.77 -2.61 -6.40
CA MET A 151 -25.32 -2.49 -6.28
C MET A 151 -24.74 -2.06 -7.63
N ASN A 152 -23.89 -1.06 -7.64
CA ASN A 152 -23.14 -0.69 -8.82
C ASN A 152 -22.11 -1.78 -9.13
N HIS A 153 -22.11 -2.25 -10.37
CA HIS A 153 -21.11 -3.15 -10.92
C HIS A 153 -20.01 -2.34 -11.63
N VAL A 154 -18.89 -2.98 -11.92
CA VAL A 154 -17.75 -2.32 -12.59
C VAL A 154 -18.15 -1.68 -13.92
N GLU A 155 -19.11 -2.26 -14.63
CA GLU A 155 -19.64 -1.76 -15.90
C GLU A 155 -20.43 -0.45 -15.76
N GLU A 156 -20.91 -0.14 -14.56
CA GLU A 156 -21.65 1.09 -14.25
C GLU A 156 -20.74 2.21 -13.71
N LEU A 157 -19.46 1.88 -13.43
CA LEU A 157 -18.47 2.85 -13.00
C LEU A 157 -17.77 3.47 -14.20
N TYR A 158 -17.42 4.72 -14.05
CA TYR A 158 -16.49 5.41 -14.93
C TYR A 158 -15.65 6.39 -14.08
N VAL A 159 -14.54 6.85 -14.64
CA VAL A 159 -13.72 7.88 -14.03
C VAL A 159 -13.88 9.17 -14.79
N ASP A 160 -14.15 10.23 -14.04
CA ASP A 160 -14.17 11.61 -14.50
C ASP A 160 -12.85 12.27 -14.11
N ILE A 161 -12.10 12.74 -15.09
CA ILE A 161 -10.87 13.52 -14.92
C ILE A 161 -11.05 15.00 -15.26
N GLY A 162 -12.30 15.45 -15.45
CA GLY A 162 -12.65 16.81 -15.83
C GLY A 162 -12.50 17.13 -17.33
N ALA A 163 -12.21 16.13 -18.17
CA ALA A 163 -12.15 16.28 -19.61
C ALA A 163 -13.56 16.31 -20.21
N LYS A 164 -13.71 17.00 -21.35
CA LYS A 164 -15.00 17.15 -22.08
C LYS A 164 -15.03 16.40 -23.40
N SER A 165 -13.94 15.76 -23.75
CA SER A 165 -13.82 14.95 -24.97
C SER A 165 -12.71 13.94 -24.86
N ALA A 166 -12.74 12.91 -25.69
CA ALA A 166 -11.65 11.94 -25.82
C ALA A 166 -10.32 12.58 -26.21
N GLU A 167 -10.35 13.68 -26.96
CA GLU A 167 -9.14 14.43 -27.33
C GLU A 167 -8.51 15.10 -26.11
N GLU A 168 -9.29 15.72 -25.24
CA GLU A 168 -8.79 16.32 -24.00
C GLU A 168 -8.21 15.25 -23.05
N VAL A 169 -8.80 14.06 -22.97
CA VAL A 169 -8.27 12.93 -22.21
C VAL A 169 -6.87 12.56 -22.70
N ARG A 170 -6.72 12.38 -24.03
CA ARG A 170 -5.43 12.05 -24.64
C ARG A 170 -4.41 13.18 -24.49
N ALA A 171 -4.85 14.44 -24.57
CA ALA A 171 -4.00 15.61 -24.32
C ALA A 171 -3.50 15.66 -22.86
N ALA A 172 -4.29 15.14 -21.90
CA ALA A 172 -3.83 14.96 -20.51
C ALA A 172 -2.78 13.84 -20.37
N GLY A 173 -2.57 13.03 -21.41
CA GLY A 173 -1.64 11.91 -21.47
C GLY A 173 -2.23 10.57 -21.07
N VAL A 174 -3.55 10.49 -20.85
CA VAL A 174 -4.25 9.27 -20.46
C VAL A 174 -4.61 8.45 -21.68
N ASP A 175 -4.37 7.14 -21.61
CA ASP A 175 -4.68 6.19 -22.67
C ASP A 175 -5.28 4.89 -22.10
N VAL A 176 -5.79 4.04 -23.00
CA VAL A 176 -6.28 2.71 -22.66
C VAL A 176 -5.15 1.88 -22.03
N LEU A 177 -5.49 1.08 -21.02
CA LEU A 177 -4.62 0.30 -20.16
C LEU A 177 -3.81 1.12 -19.13
N ASP A 178 -3.97 2.42 -19.04
CA ASP A 178 -3.38 3.16 -17.92
C ASP A 178 -4.02 2.73 -16.60
N PRO A 179 -3.21 2.42 -15.56
CA PRO A 179 -3.73 1.96 -14.27
C PRO A 179 -4.38 3.09 -13.49
N ILE A 180 -5.42 2.72 -12.74
CA ILE A 180 -6.22 3.60 -11.91
C ILE A 180 -6.22 3.06 -10.48
N ALA A 181 -5.57 3.79 -9.59
CA ALA A 181 -5.55 3.51 -8.15
C ALA A 181 -6.49 4.45 -7.40
N LEU A 182 -6.97 4.04 -6.24
CA LEU A 182 -7.59 4.96 -5.29
C LEU A 182 -6.56 6.01 -4.87
N ALA A 183 -6.94 7.28 -4.86
CA ALA A 183 -6.08 8.33 -4.36
C ALA A 183 -5.81 8.09 -2.86
N GLN A 184 -4.59 7.65 -2.56
CA GLN A 184 -4.24 7.20 -1.23
C GLN A 184 -3.94 8.40 -0.35
N ARG A 185 -4.62 8.43 0.79
CA ARG A 185 -4.28 9.33 1.88
C ARG A 185 -4.20 8.51 3.16
N GLU A 186 -3.01 8.38 3.68
CA GLU A 186 -2.81 7.90 5.02
C GLU A 186 -3.36 8.94 5.99
N VAL A 187 -4.15 8.51 6.95
CA VAL A 187 -4.65 9.34 8.04
C VAL A 187 -4.20 8.78 9.38
N ALA A 188 -3.80 9.65 10.29
CA ALA A 188 -3.54 9.26 11.67
C ALA A 188 -4.86 8.93 12.37
N VAL A 189 -4.90 7.81 13.08
CA VAL A 189 -6.04 7.36 13.87
C VAL A 189 -5.60 7.24 15.32
N GLY A 190 -6.01 8.16 16.15
CA GLY A 190 -5.50 8.28 17.51
C GLY A 190 -3.98 8.54 17.54
N ASN A 191 -3.31 8.03 18.57
CA ASN A 191 -1.87 8.31 18.77
C ASN A 191 -0.94 7.32 18.05
N THR A 192 -1.43 6.14 17.71
CA THR A 192 -0.59 5.04 17.20
C THR A 192 -1.16 4.37 15.94
N GLY A 193 -2.42 4.63 15.61
CA GLY A 193 -3.09 4.03 14.46
C GLY A 193 -2.85 4.79 13.16
N ARG A 194 -2.89 4.05 12.06
CA ARG A 194 -2.92 4.59 10.70
C ARG A 194 -4.07 3.95 9.95
N GLY A 195 -4.75 4.72 9.13
CA GLY A 195 -5.84 4.26 8.28
C GLY A 195 -5.69 4.78 6.87
N GLY A 196 -6.27 4.06 5.92
CA GLY A 196 -6.27 4.43 4.52
C GLY A 196 -6.36 3.21 3.61
N PRO A 197 -6.58 3.41 2.32
CA PRO A 197 -6.53 2.32 1.35
C PRO A 197 -5.16 1.64 1.37
N ASN A 198 -5.16 0.30 1.35
CA ASN A 198 -3.96 -0.55 1.22
C ASN A 198 -2.84 -0.32 2.27
N VAL A 199 -3.19 0.28 3.41
CA VAL A 199 -2.25 0.48 4.53
C VAL A 199 -1.72 -0.87 5.05
N GLY A 200 -2.53 -1.93 5.01
CA GLY A 200 -2.12 -3.27 5.44
C GLY A 200 -0.97 -3.84 4.62
N GLU A 201 -1.06 -3.78 3.30
CA GLU A 201 -0.05 -4.26 2.36
C GLU A 201 1.26 -3.45 2.52
N ARG A 202 1.14 -2.14 2.59
CA ARG A 202 2.29 -1.25 2.81
C ARG A 202 2.93 -1.46 4.18
N ALA A 203 2.13 -1.78 5.22
CA ALA A 203 2.63 -2.15 6.54
C ALA A 203 3.50 -3.40 6.49
N GLY A 204 3.10 -4.40 5.70
CA GLY A 204 3.88 -5.62 5.47
C GLY A 204 5.25 -5.30 4.85
N CYS A 205 5.28 -4.51 3.78
CA CYS A 205 6.51 -4.08 3.12
C CYS A 205 7.43 -3.31 4.07
N GLU A 206 6.89 -2.34 4.82
CA GLU A 206 7.66 -1.54 5.75
C GLU A 206 8.20 -2.38 6.92
N ALA A 207 7.40 -3.32 7.42
CA ALA A 207 7.86 -4.26 8.46
C ALA A 207 9.06 -5.10 8.00
N LEU A 208 9.07 -5.56 6.74
CA LEU A 208 10.21 -6.28 6.15
C LEU A 208 11.44 -5.37 6.01
N LEU A 209 11.27 -4.13 5.55
CA LEU A 209 12.37 -3.17 5.45
C LEU A 209 13.00 -2.89 6.82
N GLN A 210 12.19 -2.71 7.85
CA GLN A 210 12.67 -2.50 9.23
C GLN A 210 13.34 -3.76 9.80
N LEU A 211 12.76 -4.94 9.53
CA LEU A 211 13.39 -6.21 9.94
C LEU A 211 14.79 -6.34 9.34
N LEU A 212 14.95 -6.04 8.05
CA LEU A 212 16.27 -6.03 7.38
C LEU A 212 17.25 -5.04 8.01
N GLY A 213 16.79 -3.84 8.34
CA GLY A 213 17.60 -2.86 9.05
C GLY A 213 18.11 -3.38 10.40
N ARG A 214 17.26 -4.04 11.17
CA ARG A 214 17.62 -4.66 12.45
C ARG A 214 18.57 -5.84 12.30
N ILE A 215 18.34 -6.72 11.32
CA ILE A 215 19.22 -7.85 11.03
C ILE A 215 20.62 -7.36 10.67
N LYS A 216 20.74 -6.32 9.85
CA LYS A 216 22.02 -5.72 9.47
C LYS A 216 22.77 -5.13 10.67
N GLN A 217 22.06 -4.52 11.63
CA GLN A 217 22.64 -3.95 12.85
C GLN A 217 23.00 -5.02 13.89
N SER A 218 22.32 -6.17 13.87
CA SER A 218 22.59 -7.26 14.78
C SER A 218 23.91 -7.93 14.41
N LYS A 219 24.91 -7.87 15.30
CA LYS A 219 26.16 -8.65 15.20
C LYS A 219 25.97 -10.10 15.66
N ALA A 220 24.75 -10.64 15.59
CA ALA A 220 24.44 -11.97 16.11
C ALA A 220 25.23 -13.04 15.33
N PRO A 221 26.09 -13.82 16.00
CA PRO A 221 26.78 -14.94 15.35
C PRO A 221 25.73 -16.00 14.98
N GLY A 222 25.75 -16.45 13.74
CA GLY A 222 24.90 -17.56 13.30
C GLY A 222 23.58 -17.16 12.64
N LEU A 223 23.48 -15.97 12.04
CA LEU A 223 22.37 -15.65 11.16
C LEU A 223 22.25 -16.72 10.06
N ARG A 224 21.22 -17.55 10.19
CA ARG A 224 20.86 -18.53 9.17
C ARG A 224 20.39 -17.75 7.94
N ARG A 225 20.52 -18.33 6.76
CA ARG A 225 20.16 -17.68 5.51
C ARG A 225 18.66 -17.34 5.46
N TRP A 226 18.34 -16.08 5.25
CA TRP A 226 16.99 -15.58 5.07
C TRP A 226 16.83 -15.01 3.66
N HIS A 227 15.70 -15.27 3.05
CA HIS A 227 15.23 -14.58 1.84
C HIS A 227 14.02 -13.73 2.26
N LEU A 228 14.09 -12.46 2.01
CA LEU A 228 13.08 -11.47 2.38
C LEU A 228 12.66 -10.72 1.13
#